data_4899a22b2363571a4d52664d68d6bbd1
#
_entry.id   4899a22b2363571a4d52664d68d6bbd1
#
_cell.length_a   1.000
_cell.length_b   1.000
_cell.length_c   1.000
_cell.angle_alpha   90.00
_cell.angle_beta   90.00
_cell.angle_gamma   90.00
#
_symmetry.space_group_name_H-M   'P 1'
#
loop_
_entity.id
_entity.type
_entity.pdbx_description
1 polymer ?
#
loop_
_entity_poly.entity_id
_entity_poly.type
_entity_poly.pdbx_seq_one_letter_code
_entity_poly.pdbx_strand_id
1 'polypeptide(L)'
;IYNSILQKSIAKTKVHNYDIFLDNFLEGDNIPKEVYLNLINTVKEETAPLKRYIQIRKKILKLEKYHNYDGSVNLIEFDEEYEYDRAKELILESIKPLGEGYTAKMAYALSKGWVDVFETKGKRSGAYSAGVYGVHPYMLLNYNKTLDSVFTLAHELGHTLHTLYSQDNQPFSMSDYTIFVAEVASTFNERLLLDYMLETTTNSRERIALLEQEIRNVVGTFYSQVLFADYEYQAHKLVEEEKSVTAESLSNIMKDLFDKYYGETVEKDELLSVIWSRIPHFFNSPFYVYQYATCFASSALLYENAIKGKDDSKREDSLRKYIELLSSGGNDFPMNQLEKAGVDLKSKETIKAVSSQLNSLLDK
;
A
#
# COMPACT_ATOMS: atom_id res chain seq x y z
N ILE A 1 1.19 -25.97 11.74
CA ILE A 1 0.45 -24.77 12.21
C ILE A 1 -0.39 -24.21 11.06
N TYR A 2 0.21 -23.82 9.90
CA TYR A 2 -0.55 -23.17 8.83
C TYR A 2 -1.70 -24.03 8.29
N ASN A 3 -1.49 -25.34 8.09
CA ASN A 3 -2.58 -26.27 7.73
C ASN A 3 -3.76 -26.20 8.72
N SER A 4 -3.51 -26.12 10.03
CA SER A 4 -4.59 -26.01 11.02
C SER A 4 -5.38 -24.71 10.89
N ILE A 5 -4.71 -23.61 10.48
CA ILE A 5 -5.36 -22.33 10.22
C ILE A 5 -6.25 -22.42 8.97
N LEU A 6 -5.74 -23.00 7.89
CA LEU A 6 -6.50 -23.22 6.65
C LEU A 6 -7.75 -24.10 6.91
N GLN A 7 -7.59 -25.21 7.64
CA GLN A 7 -8.70 -26.08 8.03
C GLN A 7 -9.75 -25.36 8.88
N LYS A 8 -9.30 -24.54 9.86
CA LYS A 8 -10.19 -23.70 10.68
C LYS A 8 -10.96 -22.70 9.83
N SER A 9 -10.31 -22.09 8.86
CA SER A 9 -10.92 -21.11 7.95
C SER A 9 -12.05 -21.75 7.14
N ILE A 10 -11.79 -22.90 6.53
CA ILE A 10 -12.80 -23.63 5.74
C ILE A 10 -13.94 -24.17 6.63
N ALA A 11 -13.62 -24.68 7.83
CA ALA A 11 -14.64 -25.10 8.78
C ALA A 11 -15.55 -23.92 9.18
N LYS A 12 -14.98 -22.73 9.44
CA LYS A 12 -15.73 -21.52 9.73
C LYS A 12 -16.63 -21.10 8.56
N THR A 13 -16.13 -21.18 7.33
CA THR A 13 -16.90 -20.91 6.11
C THR A 13 -18.15 -21.80 6.03
N LYS A 14 -17.98 -23.12 6.26
CA LYS A 14 -19.11 -24.07 6.28
C LYS A 14 -20.11 -23.80 7.41
N VAL A 15 -19.63 -23.47 8.61
CA VAL A 15 -20.49 -23.11 9.77
C VAL A 15 -21.31 -21.85 9.50
N HIS A 16 -20.75 -20.87 8.80
CA HIS A 16 -21.44 -19.65 8.37
C HIS A 16 -22.34 -19.85 7.13
N ASN A 17 -22.42 -21.09 6.62
CA ASN A 17 -23.24 -21.46 5.47
C ASN A 17 -22.85 -20.76 4.16
N TYR A 18 -21.53 -20.55 3.94
CA TYR A 18 -20.98 -20.12 2.66
C TYR A 18 -20.49 -21.31 1.85
N ASP A 19 -20.76 -21.27 0.55
CA ASP A 19 -20.28 -22.29 -0.40
C ASP A 19 -18.79 -22.12 -0.71
N ILE A 20 -18.29 -20.86 -0.70
CA ILE A 20 -16.94 -20.51 -1.07
C ILE A 20 -16.29 -19.73 0.07
N PHE A 21 -15.05 -20.13 0.46
CA PHE A 21 -14.33 -19.48 1.56
C PHE A 21 -14.12 -17.97 1.31
N LEU A 22 -13.86 -17.58 0.06
CA LEU A 22 -13.58 -16.18 -0.28
C LEU A 22 -14.78 -15.27 0.05
N ASP A 23 -16.00 -15.71 -0.25
CA ASP A 23 -17.21 -14.94 0.06
C ASP A 23 -17.34 -14.70 1.58
N ASN A 24 -17.03 -15.72 2.41
CA ASN A 24 -17.04 -15.56 3.88
C ASN A 24 -16.00 -14.56 4.41
N PHE A 25 -14.82 -14.47 3.77
CA PHE A 25 -13.79 -13.51 4.20
C PHE A 25 -14.07 -12.08 3.76
N LEU A 26 -14.76 -11.90 2.63
CA LEU A 26 -15.02 -10.59 2.04
C LEU A 26 -16.34 -9.96 2.51
N GLU A 27 -17.20 -10.76 3.18
CA GLU A 27 -18.54 -10.30 3.61
C GLU A 27 -18.49 -9.12 4.58
N GLY A 28 -17.55 -9.12 5.54
CA GLY A 28 -17.48 -8.11 6.60
C GLY A 28 -17.47 -6.67 6.07
N ASP A 29 -16.77 -6.44 4.98
CA ASP A 29 -16.68 -5.15 4.29
C ASP A 29 -17.53 -5.12 3.00
N ASN A 30 -18.35 -6.16 2.77
CA ASN A 30 -19.17 -6.34 1.57
C ASN A 30 -18.38 -6.17 0.26
N ILE A 31 -17.19 -6.78 0.21
CA ILE A 31 -16.33 -6.73 -0.98
C ILE A 31 -16.74 -7.85 -1.95
N PRO A 32 -17.14 -7.52 -3.20
CA PRO A 32 -17.39 -8.53 -4.21
C PRO A 32 -16.13 -9.36 -4.51
N LYS A 33 -16.25 -10.68 -4.57
CA LYS A 33 -15.11 -11.58 -4.89
C LYS A 33 -14.44 -11.25 -6.21
N GLU A 34 -15.18 -10.66 -7.15
CA GLU A 34 -14.66 -10.20 -8.43
C GLU A 34 -13.54 -9.17 -8.27
N VAL A 35 -13.57 -8.35 -7.21
CA VAL A 35 -12.51 -7.38 -6.89
C VAL A 35 -11.21 -8.11 -6.55
N TYR A 36 -11.29 -9.11 -5.69
CA TYR A 36 -10.12 -9.93 -5.31
C TYR A 36 -9.55 -10.68 -6.52
N LEU A 37 -10.42 -11.36 -7.28
CA LEU A 37 -10.02 -12.14 -8.45
C LEU A 37 -9.50 -11.25 -9.59
N ASN A 38 -10.11 -10.07 -9.81
CA ASN A 38 -9.62 -9.09 -10.77
C ASN A 38 -8.21 -8.61 -10.41
N LEU A 39 -7.98 -8.28 -9.13
CA LEU A 39 -6.67 -7.85 -8.66
C LEU A 39 -5.59 -8.89 -9.00
N ILE A 40 -5.72 -10.12 -8.52
CA ILE A 40 -4.69 -11.15 -8.72
C ILE A 40 -4.49 -11.52 -10.20
N ASN A 41 -5.57 -11.58 -10.99
CA ASN A 41 -5.48 -11.95 -12.40
C ASN A 41 -4.86 -10.83 -13.24
N THR A 42 -5.26 -9.58 -13.00
CA THR A 42 -4.70 -8.43 -13.74
C THR A 42 -3.21 -8.25 -13.43
N VAL A 43 -2.79 -8.33 -12.16
CA VAL A 43 -1.38 -8.18 -11.82
C VAL A 43 -0.52 -9.30 -12.38
N LYS A 44 -1.03 -10.54 -12.46
CA LYS A 44 -0.33 -11.64 -13.15
C LYS A 44 -0.09 -11.37 -14.64
N GLU A 45 -1.00 -10.67 -15.29
CA GLU A 45 -0.87 -10.25 -16.70
C GLU A 45 0.12 -9.07 -16.84
N GLU A 46 0.24 -8.21 -15.83
CA GLU A 46 0.96 -6.93 -15.83
C GLU A 46 2.33 -7.00 -15.10
N THR A 47 3.07 -8.09 -15.23
CA THR A 47 4.38 -8.27 -14.58
C THR A 47 5.57 -7.69 -15.36
N ALA A 48 5.37 -7.19 -16.57
CA ALA A 48 6.46 -6.67 -17.41
C ALA A 48 7.23 -5.50 -16.76
N PRO A 49 6.58 -4.49 -16.12
CA PRO A 49 7.30 -3.43 -15.43
C PRO A 49 8.14 -3.93 -14.25
N LEU A 50 7.62 -4.90 -13.48
CA LEU A 50 8.35 -5.53 -12.37
C LEU A 50 9.62 -6.23 -12.88
N LYS A 51 9.51 -7.00 -13.95
CA LYS A 51 10.67 -7.69 -14.58
C LYS A 51 11.69 -6.69 -15.13
N ARG A 52 11.23 -5.60 -15.75
CA ARG A 52 12.06 -4.50 -16.22
C ARG A 52 12.86 -3.86 -15.06
N TYR A 53 12.22 -3.60 -13.94
CA TYR A 53 12.88 -3.10 -12.72
C TYR A 53 14.02 -4.00 -12.27
N ILE A 54 13.76 -5.31 -12.15
CA ILE A 54 14.78 -6.29 -11.76
C ILE A 54 15.96 -6.28 -12.74
N GLN A 55 15.70 -6.20 -14.05
CA GLN A 55 16.75 -6.13 -15.06
C GLN A 55 17.59 -4.84 -14.95
N ILE A 56 16.97 -3.71 -14.65
CA ILE A 56 17.66 -2.43 -14.39
C ILE A 56 18.56 -2.57 -13.16
N ARG A 57 18.05 -3.10 -12.05
CA ARG A 57 18.84 -3.34 -10.83
C ARG A 57 20.03 -4.26 -11.10
N LYS A 58 19.78 -5.40 -11.75
CA LYS A 58 20.83 -6.36 -12.15
C LYS A 58 21.97 -5.69 -12.91
N LYS A 59 21.62 -4.80 -13.87
CA LYS A 59 22.58 -4.04 -14.67
C LYS A 59 23.37 -3.04 -13.84
N ILE A 60 22.70 -2.24 -13.01
CA ILE A 60 23.32 -1.21 -12.17
C ILE A 60 24.27 -1.86 -11.14
N LEU A 61 23.83 -2.92 -10.48
CA LEU A 61 24.60 -3.65 -9.48
C LEU A 61 25.68 -4.58 -10.11
N LYS A 62 25.74 -4.66 -11.45
CA LYS A 62 26.70 -5.49 -12.21
C LYS A 62 26.68 -6.96 -11.80
N LEU A 63 25.48 -7.51 -11.52
CA LEU A 63 25.31 -8.90 -11.12
C LEU A 63 25.22 -9.80 -12.34
N GLU A 64 25.86 -10.98 -12.29
CA GLU A 64 25.66 -12.03 -13.28
C GLU A 64 24.28 -12.69 -13.15
N LYS A 65 23.83 -12.87 -11.90
CA LYS A 65 22.53 -13.41 -11.50
C LYS A 65 21.91 -12.47 -10.47
N TYR A 66 20.58 -12.35 -10.49
CA TYR A 66 19.85 -11.55 -9.52
C TYR A 66 19.05 -12.47 -8.60
N HIS A 67 19.28 -12.37 -7.31
CA HIS A 67 18.56 -13.09 -6.27
C HIS A 67 17.57 -12.17 -5.57
N ASN A 68 16.55 -12.75 -4.94
CA ASN A 68 15.54 -11.97 -4.24
C ASN A 68 16.14 -11.05 -3.14
N TYR A 69 17.19 -11.51 -2.46
CA TYR A 69 17.86 -10.71 -1.42
C TYR A 69 18.64 -9.50 -1.97
N ASP A 70 19.01 -9.49 -3.27
CA ASP A 70 19.64 -8.34 -3.91
C ASP A 70 18.70 -7.12 -3.97
N GLY A 71 17.38 -7.36 -3.81
CA GLY A 71 16.38 -6.30 -3.67
C GLY A 71 16.61 -5.38 -2.48
N SER A 72 17.33 -5.83 -1.46
CA SER A 72 17.65 -5.03 -0.27
C SER A 72 18.86 -4.10 -0.43
N VAL A 73 19.65 -4.27 -1.49
CA VAL A 73 20.82 -3.44 -1.76
C VAL A 73 20.38 -2.10 -2.35
N ASN A 74 20.84 -0.99 -1.80
CA ASN A 74 20.61 0.33 -2.38
C ASN A 74 21.38 0.48 -3.69
N LEU A 75 20.77 1.10 -4.70
CA LEU A 75 21.42 1.34 -5.99
C LEU A 75 22.49 2.42 -5.90
N ILE A 76 22.34 3.34 -4.95
CA ILE A 76 23.28 4.41 -4.65
C ILE A 76 23.44 4.60 -3.15
N GLU A 77 24.58 5.13 -2.73
CA GLU A 77 24.78 5.67 -1.39
C GLU A 77 24.22 7.10 -1.36
N PHE A 78 23.26 7.33 -0.47
CA PHE A 78 22.64 8.64 -0.27
C PHE A 78 22.40 8.84 1.23
N ASP A 79 23.25 9.66 1.85
CA ASP A 79 23.32 9.86 3.31
C ASP A 79 22.92 11.29 3.70
N GLU A 80 22.10 11.98 2.89
CA GLU A 80 21.61 13.31 3.24
C GLU A 80 20.68 13.22 4.45
N GLU A 81 20.91 14.07 5.45
CA GLU A 81 20.07 14.16 6.63
C GLU A 81 18.96 15.20 6.43
N TYR A 82 17.73 14.78 6.74
CA TYR A 82 16.55 15.64 6.75
C TYR A 82 16.16 15.93 8.20
N GLU A 83 16.52 17.12 8.70
CA GLU A 83 16.03 17.56 10.01
C GLU A 83 14.51 17.59 10.04
N TYR A 84 13.91 17.31 11.19
CA TYR A 84 12.44 17.19 11.33
C TYR A 84 11.70 18.45 10.86
N ASP A 85 12.24 19.65 11.16
CA ASP A 85 11.64 20.90 10.70
C ASP A 85 11.68 21.02 9.17
N ARG A 86 12.77 20.57 8.53
CA ARG A 86 12.86 20.52 7.07
C ARG A 86 11.85 19.54 6.46
N ALA A 87 11.67 18.38 7.09
CA ALA A 87 10.66 17.41 6.65
C ALA A 87 9.24 18.01 6.70
N LYS A 88 8.90 18.74 7.77
CA LYS A 88 7.61 19.44 7.87
C LYS A 88 7.41 20.45 6.74
N GLU A 89 8.43 21.24 6.41
CA GLU A 89 8.37 22.21 5.31
C GLU A 89 8.11 21.50 3.96
N LEU A 90 8.86 20.43 3.65
CA LEU A 90 8.71 19.66 2.42
C LEU A 90 7.28 19.11 2.29
N ILE A 91 6.74 18.54 3.36
CA ILE A 91 5.39 17.97 3.38
C ILE A 91 4.34 19.07 3.21
N LEU A 92 4.43 20.19 3.94
CA LEU A 92 3.48 21.30 3.82
C LEU A 92 3.48 21.93 2.43
N GLU A 93 4.63 22.05 1.79
CA GLU A 93 4.71 22.51 0.41
C GLU A 93 4.10 21.52 -0.58
N SER A 94 4.37 20.22 -0.40
CA SER A 94 3.92 19.17 -1.31
C SER A 94 2.40 19.00 -1.36
N ILE A 95 1.69 19.29 -0.26
CA ILE A 95 0.23 19.11 -0.16
C ILE A 95 -0.59 20.35 -0.58
N LYS A 96 0.04 21.45 -0.96
CA LYS A 96 -0.67 22.65 -1.41
C LYS A 96 -1.71 22.40 -2.51
N PRO A 97 -1.50 21.47 -3.46
CA PRO A 97 -2.53 21.12 -4.44
C PRO A 97 -3.85 20.63 -3.86
N LEU A 98 -3.87 20.16 -2.60
CA LEU A 98 -5.09 19.74 -1.90
C LEU A 98 -5.91 20.92 -1.32
N GLY A 99 -5.42 22.15 -1.46
CA GLY A 99 -6.11 23.35 -1.06
C GLY A 99 -5.81 23.82 0.38
N GLU A 100 -6.23 25.06 0.66
CA GLU A 100 -5.92 25.73 1.92
C GLU A 100 -6.47 25.00 3.15
N GLY A 101 -7.67 24.43 3.06
CA GLY A 101 -8.30 23.72 4.18
C GLY A 101 -7.50 22.49 4.62
N TYR A 102 -7.00 21.71 3.65
CA TYR A 102 -6.17 20.53 3.93
C TYR A 102 -4.82 20.96 4.53
N THR A 103 -4.17 21.95 3.90
CA THR A 103 -2.87 22.46 4.35
C THR A 103 -2.94 23.06 5.77
N ALA A 104 -3.99 23.82 6.07
CA ALA A 104 -4.19 24.39 7.41
C ALA A 104 -4.39 23.32 8.49
N LYS A 105 -5.18 22.26 8.21
CA LYS A 105 -5.35 21.12 9.14
C LYS A 105 -4.03 20.40 9.39
N MET A 106 -3.23 20.16 8.35
CA MET A 106 -1.92 19.50 8.49
C MET A 106 -0.94 20.37 9.28
N ALA A 107 -0.84 21.66 8.98
CA ALA A 107 -0.01 22.58 9.72
C ALA A 107 -0.39 22.65 11.21
N TYR A 108 -1.69 22.60 11.50
CA TYR A 108 -2.19 22.55 12.87
C TYR A 108 -1.76 21.25 13.58
N ALA A 109 -1.92 20.08 12.94
CA ALA A 109 -1.49 18.80 13.48
C ALA A 109 0.02 18.78 13.82
N LEU A 110 0.86 19.33 12.93
CA LEU A 110 2.30 19.42 13.13
C LEU A 110 2.72 20.41 14.22
N SER A 111 1.88 21.40 14.56
CA SER A 111 2.24 22.49 15.50
C SER A 111 1.91 22.20 16.96
N LYS A 112 1.15 21.17 17.29
CA LYS A 112 0.51 20.99 18.61
C LYS A 112 1.10 19.88 19.48
N GLY A 113 2.21 19.25 19.09
CA GLY A 113 2.81 18.19 19.88
C GLY A 113 1.99 16.89 19.87
N TRP A 114 1.23 16.66 18.80
CA TRP A 114 0.49 15.39 18.58
C TRP A 114 1.42 14.24 18.18
N VAL A 115 2.65 14.58 17.83
CA VAL A 115 3.65 13.65 17.31
C VAL A 115 4.73 13.39 18.35
N ASP A 116 4.89 12.14 18.75
CA ASP A 116 6.04 11.65 19.49
C ASP A 116 7.12 11.25 18.46
N VAL A 117 8.09 12.14 18.26
CA VAL A 117 8.94 12.15 17.06
C VAL A 117 10.11 11.18 17.14
N PHE A 118 10.95 11.32 18.19
CA PHE A 118 12.25 10.68 18.21
C PHE A 118 12.26 9.34 18.94
N GLU A 119 13.22 8.49 18.57
CA GLU A 119 13.49 7.25 19.28
C GLU A 119 13.89 7.51 20.73
N THR A 120 13.32 6.73 21.65
CA THR A 120 13.67 6.76 23.07
C THR A 120 13.72 5.35 23.63
N LYS A 121 14.47 5.16 24.73
CA LYS A 121 14.58 3.85 25.39
C LYS A 121 13.21 3.31 25.82
N GLY A 122 12.86 2.13 25.32
CA GLY A 122 11.60 1.45 25.65
C GLY A 122 10.42 1.84 24.75
N LYS A 123 10.59 2.78 23.82
CA LYS A 123 9.61 3.10 22.79
C LYS A 123 9.48 1.96 21.79
N ARG A 124 8.26 1.68 21.32
CA ARG A 124 8.03 0.68 20.28
C ARG A 124 8.65 1.12 18.97
N SER A 125 9.17 0.17 18.21
CA SER A 125 9.63 0.41 16.83
C SER A 125 8.44 0.62 15.88
N GLY A 126 8.73 1.18 14.69
CA GLY A 126 7.74 1.49 13.66
C GLY A 126 7.15 2.89 13.82
N ALA A 127 6.07 3.14 13.09
CA ALA A 127 5.29 4.36 13.12
C ALA A 127 3.79 4.01 13.07
N TYR A 128 2.95 4.88 13.61
CA TYR A 128 1.51 4.79 13.46
C TYR A 128 0.81 6.11 13.83
N SER A 129 -0.36 6.33 13.26
CA SER A 129 -1.33 7.34 13.68
C SER A 129 -2.53 6.65 14.34
N ALA A 130 -2.92 7.12 15.52
CA ALA A 130 -4.04 6.56 16.27
C ALA A 130 -5.08 7.64 16.57
N GLY A 131 -6.31 7.44 16.08
CA GLY A 131 -7.44 8.32 16.34
C GLY A 131 -8.20 7.94 17.61
N VAL A 132 -8.71 8.95 18.31
CA VAL A 132 -9.71 8.80 19.37
C VAL A 132 -10.79 9.83 19.11
N TYR A 133 -12.04 9.39 19.02
CA TYR A 133 -13.15 10.30 18.70
C TYR A 133 -13.31 11.42 19.73
N GLY A 134 -13.47 12.65 19.23
CA GLY A 134 -13.60 13.84 20.08
C GLY A 134 -12.28 14.38 20.64
N VAL A 135 -11.16 13.74 20.28
CA VAL A 135 -9.79 14.15 20.60
C VAL A 135 -8.97 14.15 19.31
N HIS A 136 -7.87 14.87 19.25
CA HIS A 136 -6.98 14.80 18.10
C HIS A 136 -6.29 13.44 17.97
N PRO A 137 -5.89 13.02 16.76
CA PRO A 137 -5.06 11.85 16.59
C PRO A 137 -3.68 12.02 17.26
N TYR A 138 -3.10 10.90 17.67
CA TYR A 138 -1.74 10.82 18.20
C TYR A 138 -0.87 10.05 17.22
N MET A 139 0.33 10.54 16.97
CA MET A 139 1.27 9.91 16.06
C MET A 139 2.53 9.49 16.83
N LEU A 140 2.96 8.24 16.63
CA LEU A 140 4.25 7.75 17.09
C LEU A 140 5.16 7.59 15.88
N LEU A 141 6.37 8.12 15.97
CA LEU A 141 7.44 7.96 15.01
C LEU A 141 8.71 7.50 15.70
N ASN A 142 9.64 6.99 14.93
CA ASN A 142 11.05 6.81 15.29
C ASN A 142 11.90 7.52 14.24
N TYR A 143 11.75 8.85 14.21
CA TYR A 143 12.35 9.70 13.20
C TYR A 143 13.87 9.74 13.33
N ASN A 144 14.60 9.34 12.31
CA ASN A 144 16.05 9.21 12.29
C ASN A 144 16.73 10.04 11.18
N LYS A 145 16.05 11.06 10.67
CA LYS A 145 16.52 12.02 9.66
C LYS A 145 16.82 11.44 8.27
N THR A 146 16.47 10.21 8.02
CA THR A 146 16.62 9.60 6.68
C THR A 146 15.51 10.06 5.73
N LEU A 147 15.72 9.90 4.44
CA LEU A 147 14.69 10.10 3.43
C LEU A 147 13.43 9.25 3.73
N ASP A 148 13.63 7.98 4.12
CA ASP A 148 12.54 7.08 4.53
C ASP A 148 11.72 7.66 5.69
N SER A 149 12.36 8.31 6.69
CA SER A 149 11.65 8.97 7.78
C SER A 149 10.79 10.13 7.34
N VAL A 150 11.18 10.86 6.29
CA VAL A 150 10.35 11.95 5.72
C VAL A 150 9.09 11.38 5.09
N PHE A 151 9.21 10.30 4.31
CA PHE A 151 8.06 9.62 3.72
C PHE A 151 7.17 8.96 4.76
N THR A 152 7.76 8.34 5.79
CA THR A 152 7.00 7.81 6.95
C THR A 152 6.19 8.90 7.63
N LEU A 153 6.76 10.10 7.86
CA LEU A 153 6.02 11.23 8.42
C LEU A 153 4.86 11.66 7.50
N ALA A 154 5.07 11.74 6.19
CA ALA A 154 4.01 12.08 5.23
C ALA A 154 2.89 11.02 5.22
N HIS A 155 3.24 9.76 5.31
CA HIS A 155 2.33 8.62 5.41
C HIS A 155 1.42 8.74 6.64
N GLU A 156 2.01 8.85 7.82
CA GLU A 156 1.26 8.93 9.09
C GLU A 156 0.42 10.21 9.18
N LEU A 157 0.87 11.30 8.58
CA LEU A 157 0.07 12.52 8.43
C LEU A 157 -1.14 12.28 7.50
N GLY A 158 -1.03 11.43 6.50
CA GLY A 158 -2.17 11.01 5.68
C GLY A 158 -3.25 10.34 6.51
N HIS A 159 -2.90 9.39 7.35
CA HIS A 159 -3.82 8.77 8.31
C HIS A 159 -4.41 9.78 9.29
N THR A 160 -3.55 10.68 9.82
CA THR A 160 -3.99 11.75 10.73
C THR A 160 -5.05 12.64 10.09
N LEU A 161 -4.84 13.07 8.84
CA LEU A 161 -5.81 13.91 8.12
C LEU A 161 -7.08 13.13 7.78
N HIS A 162 -6.97 11.87 7.35
CA HIS A 162 -8.13 11.01 7.13
C HIS A 162 -9.00 10.91 8.39
N THR A 163 -8.38 10.63 9.53
CA THR A 163 -9.08 10.57 10.83
C THR A 163 -9.75 11.90 11.18
N LEU A 164 -9.07 13.04 11.00
CA LEU A 164 -9.66 14.36 11.27
C LEU A 164 -10.86 14.65 10.36
N TYR A 165 -10.73 14.39 9.05
CA TYR A 165 -11.84 14.60 8.11
C TYR A 165 -13.02 13.69 8.44
N SER A 166 -12.77 12.43 8.79
CA SER A 166 -13.82 11.51 9.19
C SER A 166 -14.51 11.97 10.47
N GLN A 167 -13.76 12.27 11.53
CA GLN A 167 -14.35 12.67 12.83
C GLN A 167 -15.07 14.02 12.78
N ASP A 168 -14.62 14.95 11.94
CA ASP A 168 -15.28 16.25 11.77
C ASP A 168 -16.65 16.13 11.05
N ASN A 169 -16.84 15.06 10.26
CA ASN A 169 -18.02 14.90 9.39
C ASN A 169 -18.93 13.73 9.78
N GLN A 170 -18.49 12.82 10.66
CA GLN A 170 -19.25 11.64 11.04
C GLN A 170 -19.52 11.61 12.55
N PRO A 171 -20.68 11.09 12.98
CA PRO A 171 -20.94 10.82 14.39
C PRO A 171 -20.03 9.68 14.88
N PHE A 172 -19.86 9.57 16.20
CA PHE A 172 -19.01 8.56 16.85
C PHE A 172 -19.16 7.15 16.27
N SER A 173 -20.40 6.71 16.05
CA SER A 173 -20.68 5.35 15.56
C SER A 173 -20.26 5.10 14.11
N MET A 174 -19.91 6.13 13.35
CA MET A 174 -19.55 6.08 11.94
C MET A 174 -18.22 6.79 11.64
N SER A 175 -17.46 7.17 12.66
CA SER A 175 -16.22 7.93 12.48
C SER A 175 -15.02 7.07 12.12
N ASP A 176 -15.09 5.77 12.35
CA ASP A 176 -14.04 4.84 11.96
C ASP A 176 -14.23 4.41 10.49
N TYR A 177 -13.14 4.36 9.75
CA TYR A 177 -13.11 3.87 8.37
C TYR A 177 -12.45 2.50 8.30
N THR A 178 -12.81 1.72 7.27
CA THR A 178 -12.27 0.38 7.12
C THR A 178 -10.82 0.40 6.66
N ILE A 179 -10.09 -0.68 6.95
CA ILE A 179 -8.72 -0.87 6.47
C ILE A 179 -8.66 -0.85 4.94
N PHE A 180 -9.74 -1.20 4.26
CA PHE A 180 -9.85 -1.22 2.80
C PHE A 180 -9.69 0.16 2.13
N VAL A 181 -9.85 1.26 2.89
CA VAL A 181 -9.63 2.64 2.44
C VAL A 181 -8.59 3.39 3.26
N ALA A 182 -8.09 2.78 4.34
CA ALA A 182 -7.18 3.45 5.28
C ALA A 182 -5.91 3.97 4.61
N GLU A 183 -5.29 3.16 3.75
CA GLU A 183 -4.02 3.49 3.09
C GLU A 183 -4.17 4.44 1.87
N VAL A 184 -5.39 4.85 1.54
CA VAL A 184 -5.60 5.75 0.39
C VAL A 184 -4.99 7.13 0.67
N ALA A 185 -5.22 7.68 1.86
CA ALA A 185 -4.73 9.01 2.23
C ALA A 185 -3.21 9.02 2.47
N SER A 186 -2.69 7.99 3.11
CA SER A 186 -1.26 7.86 3.40
C SER A 186 -0.42 7.78 2.14
N THR A 187 -0.77 6.87 1.23
CA THR A 187 -0.05 6.71 -0.05
C THR A 187 -0.27 7.89 -1.01
N PHE A 188 -1.41 8.59 -0.92
CA PHE A 188 -1.63 9.82 -1.68
C PHE A 188 -0.67 10.94 -1.25
N ASN A 189 -0.48 11.11 0.06
CA ASN A 189 0.47 12.09 0.60
C ASN A 189 1.92 11.76 0.25
N GLU A 190 2.31 10.49 0.32
CA GLU A 190 3.64 10.06 -0.13
C GLU A 190 3.87 10.42 -1.60
N ARG A 191 2.87 10.24 -2.44
CA ARG A 191 2.98 10.56 -3.87
C ARG A 191 3.10 12.06 -4.13
N LEU A 192 2.36 12.89 -3.40
CA LEU A 192 2.50 14.35 -3.48
C LEU A 192 3.91 14.79 -3.07
N LEU A 193 4.43 14.22 -1.97
CA LEU A 193 5.78 14.50 -1.50
C LEU A 193 6.84 14.11 -2.53
N LEU A 194 6.73 12.90 -3.08
CA LEU A 194 7.63 12.42 -4.12
C LEU A 194 7.68 13.36 -5.32
N ASP A 195 6.53 13.70 -5.89
CA ASP A 195 6.47 14.55 -7.07
C ASP A 195 7.03 15.96 -6.77
N TYR A 196 6.69 16.54 -5.61
CA TYR A 196 7.24 17.81 -5.18
C TYR A 196 8.78 17.76 -5.05
N MET A 197 9.32 16.76 -4.39
CA MET A 197 10.76 16.59 -4.23
C MET A 197 11.47 16.35 -5.58
N LEU A 198 10.88 15.53 -6.47
CA LEU A 198 11.43 15.31 -7.83
C LEU A 198 11.41 16.58 -8.70
N GLU A 199 10.43 17.47 -8.51
CA GLU A 199 10.31 18.74 -9.24
C GLU A 199 11.30 19.80 -8.71
N THR A 200 11.61 19.76 -7.41
CA THR A 200 12.43 20.78 -6.76
C THR A 200 13.90 20.42 -6.62
N THR A 201 14.22 19.11 -6.59
CA THR A 201 15.62 18.71 -6.45
C THR A 201 16.45 18.96 -7.72
N THR A 202 17.65 19.51 -7.52
CA THR A 202 18.70 19.63 -8.54
C THR A 202 19.81 18.60 -8.34
N ASN A 203 19.75 17.81 -7.25
CA ASN A 203 20.73 16.78 -6.92
C ASN A 203 20.39 15.46 -7.61
N SER A 204 21.22 15.03 -8.55
CA SER A 204 20.99 13.77 -9.29
C SER A 204 20.99 12.53 -8.39
N ARG A 205 21.75 12.50 -7.28
CA ARG A 205 21.73 11.40 -6.33
C ARG A 205 20.43 11.35 -5.55
N GLU A 206 19.96 12.50 -5.05
CA GLU A 206 18.64 12.60 -4.40
C GLU A 206 17.53 12.13 -5.34
N ARG A 207 17.58 12.58 -6.60
CA ARG A 207 16.60 12.14 -7.62
C ARG A 207 16.56 10.62 -7.79
N ILE A 208 17.73 9.96 -7.86
CA ILE A 208 17.79 8.50 -7.96
C ILE A 208 17.28 7.83 -6.68
N ALA A 209 17.64 8.36 -5.49
CA ALA A 209 17.16 7.82 -4.21
C ALA A 209 15.63 7.90 -4.10
N LEU A 210 15.03 9.04 -4.49
CA LEU A 210 13.58 9.24 -4.54
C LEU A 210 12.88 8.25 -5.47
N LEU A 211 13.42 8.07 -6.67
CA LEU A 211 12.86 7.12 -7.65
C LEU A 211 12.99 5.66 -7.14
N GLU A 212 14.15 5.31 -6.59
CA GLU A 212 14.36 3.97 -6.03
C GLU A 212 13.39 3.68 -4.89
N GLN A 213 13.20 4.63 -3.97
CA GLN A 213 12.29 4.47 -2.85
C GLN A 213 10.85 4.23 -3.32
N GLU A 214 10.35 5.03 -4.25
CA GLU A 214 8.99 4.85 -4.77
C GLU A 214 8.82 3.56 -5.55
N ILE A 215 9.78 3.21 -6.41
CA ILE A 215 9.72 1.94 -7.13
C ILE A 215 9.71 0.75 -6.16
N ARG A 216 10.51 0.81 -5.10
CA ARG A 216 10.52 -0.23 -4.05
C ARG A 216 9.19 -0.28 -3.30
N ASN A 217 8.57 0.88 -3.05
CA ASN A 217 7.23 0.97 -2.44
C ASN A 217 6.18 0.29 -3.33
N VAL A 218 6.14 0.63 -4.62
CA VAL A 218 5.25 -0.04 -5.59
C VAL A 218 5.47 -1.56 -5.61
N VAL A 219 6.72 -2.01 -5.66
CA VAL A 219 7.04 -3.46 -5.69
C VAL A 219 6.64 -4.15 -4.38
N GLY A 220 6.90 -3.54 -3.24
CA GLY A 220 6.61 -4.10 -1.91
C GLY A 220 5.14 -4.07 -1.55
N THR A 221 4.47 -2.93 -1.77
CA THR A 221 3.09 -2.69 -1.33
C THR A 221 2.05 -3.17 -2.35
N PHE A 222 2.41 -3.24 -3.63
CA PHE A 222 1.49 -3.70 -4.65
C PHE A 222 1.86 -5.10 -5.17
N TYR A 223 2.95 -5.28 -5.91
CA TYR A 223 3.25 -6.58 -6.54
C TYR A 223 3.46 -7.72 -5.55
N SER A 224 4.23 -7.48 -4.48
CA SER A 224 4.48 -8.51 -3.46
C SER A 224 3.22 -8.87 -2.68
N GLN A 225 2.38 -7.88 -2.35
CA GLN A 225 1.14 -8.14 -1.63
C GLN A 225 0.12 -8.89 -2.49
N VAL A 226 0.06 -8.61 -3.80
CA VAL A 226 -0.80 -9.39 -4.71
C VAL A 226 -0.29 -10.81 -4.90
N LEU A 227 1.03 -11.02 -4.99
CA LEU A 227 1.59 -12.37 -5.00
C LEU A 227 1.21 -13.13 -3.71
N PHE A 228 1.27 -12.48 -2.56
CA PHE A 228 0.87 -13.08 -1.28
C PHE A 228 -0.65 -13.33 -1.21
N ALA A 229 -1.47 -12.45 -1.75
CA ALA A 229 -2.91 -12.66 -1.85
C ALA A 229 -3.24 -13.88 -2.75
N ASP A 230 -2.59 -14.00 -3.90
CA ASP A 230 -2.75 -15.17 -4.78
C ASP A 230 -2.31 -16.47 -4.08
N TYR A 231 -1.23 -16.41 -3.30
CA TYR A 231 -0.79 -17.54 -2.47
C TYR A 231 -1.85 -17.94 -1.45
N GLU A 232 -2.40 -16.99 -0.69
CA GLU A 232 -3.47 -17.27 0.29
C GLU A 232 -4.68 -17.92 -0.37
N TYR A 233 -5.10 -17.38 -1.50
CA TYR A 233 -6.21 -17.93 -2.28
C TYR A 233 -5.96 -19.37 -2.68
N GLN A 234 -4.80 -19.68 -3.25
CA GLN A 234 -4.46 -21.03 -3.68
C GLN A 234 -4.29 -21.99 -2.50
N ALA A 235 -3.71 -21.56 -1.38
CA ALA A 235 -3.55 -22.36 -0.19
C ALA A 235 -4.90 -22.74 0.45
N HIS A 236 -5.85 -21.80 0.54
CA HIS A 236 -7.21 -22.09 1.03
C HIS A 236 -7.96 -23.00 0.07
N LYS A 237 -7.75 -22.83 -1.23
CA LYS A 237 -8.38 -23.66 -2.25
C LYS A 237 -7.96 -25.13 -2.18
N LEU A 238 -6.74 -25.43 -1.73
CA LEU A 238 -6.35 -26.84 -1.48
C LEU A 238 -7.29 -27.52 -0.49
N VAL A 239 -7.65 -26.82 0.61
CA VAL A 239 -8.54 -27.39 1.63
C VAL A 239 -9.98 -27.43 1.15
N GLU A 240 -10.46 -26.42 0.45
CA GLU A 240 -11.81 -26.39 -0.12
C GLU A 240 -12.03 -27.53 -1.13
N GLU A 241 -11.01 -27.85 -1.92
CA GLU A 241 -10.99 -28.95 -2.89
C GLU A 241 -10.59 -30.31 -2.28
N GLU A 242 -10.51 -30.41 -0.94
CA GLU A 242 -10.14 -31.61 -0.19
C GLU A 242 -8.77 -32.21 -0.58
N LYS A 243 -7.85 -31.35 -1.06
CA LYS A 243 -6.49 -31.73 -1.41
C LYS A 243 -5.57 -31.76 -0.18
N SER A 244 -4.50 -32.51 -0.28
CA SER A 244 -3.51 -32.63 0.80
C SER A 244 -2.74 -31.31 0.97
N VAL A 245 -2.68 -30.82 2.22
CA VAL A 245 -1.92 -29.63 2.61
C VAL A 245 -0.65 -30.05 3.35
N THR A 246 0.46 -30.04 2.65
CA THR A 246 1.80 -30.36 3.17
C THR A 246 2.73 -29.15 3.02
N ALA A 247 3.87 -29.15 3.68
CA ALA A 247 4.90 -28.14 3.45
C ALA A 247 5.32 -28.09 1.96
N GLU A 248 5.40 -29.25 1.32
CA GLU A 248 5.75 -29.36 -0.10
C GLU A 248 4.68 -28.73 -1.00
N SER A 249 3.39 -29.07 -0.82
CA SER A 249 2.32 -28.47 -1.64
C SER A 249 2.24 -26.96 -1.48
N LEU A 250 2.42 -26.44 -0.26
CA LEU A 250 2.47 -25.01 0.03
C LEU A 250 3.71 -24.32 -0.61
N SER A 251 4.87 -24.97 -0.53
CA SER A 251 6.09 -24.46 -1.16
C SER A 251 6.04 -24.48 -2.68
N ASN A 252 5.38 -25.47 -3.28
CA ASN A 252 5.17 -25.53 -4.72
C ASN A 252 4.28 -24.37 -5.21
N ILE A 253 3.21 -24.04 -4.49
CA ILE A 253 2.38 -22.86 -4.81
C ILE A 253 3.26 -21.59 -4.82
N MET A 254 4.06 -21.37 -3.79
CA MET A 254 4.91 -20.19 -3.70
C MET A 254 5.93 -20.14 -4.85
N LYS A 255 6.56 -21.26 -5.15
CA LYS A 255 7.51 -21.39 -6.26
C LYS A 255 6.86 -21.06 -7.61
N ASP A 256 5.67 -21.62 -7.88
CA ASP A 256 4.94 -21.39 -9.13
C ASP A 256 4.53 -19.91 -9.27
N LEU A 257 4.20 -19.24 -8.16
CA LEU A 257 3.91 -17.81 -8.16
C LEU A 257 5.14 -16.96 -8.45
N PHE A 258 6.27 -17.27 -7.83
CA PHE A 258 7.52 -16.59 -8.16
C PHE A 258 7.89 -16.77 -9.64
N ASP A 259 7.70 -17.96 -10.19
CA ASP A 259 7.94 -18.23 -11.61
C ASP A 259 7.04 -17.38 -12.52
N LYS A 260 5.77 -17.21 -12.16
CA LYS A 260 4.82 -16.36 -12.92
C LYS A 260 5.16 -14.88 -12.84
N TYR A 261 5.44 -14.37 -11.64
CA TYR A 261 5.65 -12.93 -11.42
C TYR A 261 7.02 -12.46 -11.92
N TYR A 262 8.06 -13.24 -11.64
CA TYR A 262 9.44 -12.84 -11.92
C TYR A 262 10.07 -13.55 -13.13
N GLY A 263 9.58 -14.73 -13.48
CA GLY A 263 10.13 -15.54 -14.58
C GLY A 263 11.59 -15.87 -14.33
N GLU A 264 12.43 -15.66 -15.35
CA GLU A 264 13.88 -15.88 -15.31
C GLU A 264 14.66 -14.65 -14.80
N THR A 265 13.99 -13.57 -14.41
CA THR A 265 14.68 -12.36 -13.95
C THR A 265 15.25 -12.47 -12.55
N VAL A 266 14.73 -13.40 -11.74
CA VAL A 266 15.21 -13.73 -10.39
C VAL A 266 15.63 -15.20 -10.36
N GLU A 267 16.82 -15.48 -9.81
CA GLU A 267 17.31 -16.86 -9.62
C GLU A 267 16.40 -17.63 -8.65
N LYS A 268 16.19 -18.89 -8.99
CA LYS A 268 15.33 -19.80 -8.22
C LYS A 268 16.08 -20.37 -7.03
N ASP A 269 16.03 -19.66 -5.92
CA ASP A 269 16.58 -20.11 -4.66
C ASP A 269 15.55 -20.99 -3.92
N GLU A 270 16.00 -22.08 -3.30
CA GLU A 270 15.13 -22.95 -2.49
C GLU A 270 14.42 -22.19 -1.39
N LEU A 271 15.08 -21.18 -0.80
CA LEU A 271 14.48 -20.35 0.26
C LEU A 271 13.29 -19.51 -0.20
N LEU A 272 13.17 -19.21 -1.51
CA LEU A 272 12.00 -18.53 -2.05
C LEU A 272 10.71 -19.34 -1.88
N SER A 273 10.81 -20.66 -2.01
CA SER A 273 9.67 -21.54 -1.90
C SER A 273 9.05 -21.57 -0.49
N VAL A 274 9.81 -21.19 0.54
CA VAL A 274 9.37 -21.22 1.95
C VAL A 274 9.09 -19.83 2.52
N ILE A 275 9.14 -18.76 1.72
CA ILE A 275 8.86 -17.39 2.15
C ILE A 275 7.48 -17.27 2.84
N TRP A 276 6.49 -18.02 2.40
CA TRP A 276 5.15 -18.07 3.00
C TRP A 276 5.19 -18.28 4.52
N SER A 277 6.15 -19.06 5.02
CA SER A 277 6.25 -19.42 6.44
C SER A 277 6.60 -18.24 7.36
N ARG A 278 7.14 -17.14 6.80
CA ARG A 278 7.54 -15.94 7.54
C ARG A 278 6.56 -14.77 7.43
N ILE A 279 5.45 -14.93 6.69
CA ILE A 279 4.46 -13.86 6.50
C ILE A 279 3.43 -13.92 7.64
N PRO A 280 3.49 -13.03 8.65
CA PRO A 280 2.64 -13.13 9.83
C PRO A 280 1.15 -13.04 9.49
N HIS A 281 0.78 -12.28 8.45
CA HIS A 281 -0.60 -12.07 8.04
C HIS A 281 -1.31 -13.40 7.71
N PHE A 282 -0.64 -14.34 7.05
CA PHE A 282 -1.22 -15.64 6.73
C PHE A 282 -1.68 -16.42 7.98
N PHE A 283 -1.03 -16.16 9.11
CA PHE A 283 -1.31 -16.85 10.37
C PHE A 283 -2.28 -16.10 11.27
N ASN A 284 -2.21 -14.76 11.28
CA ASN A 284 -2.91 -13.92 12.25
C ASN A 284 -4.11 -13.20 11.65
N SER A 285 -4.07 -12.87 10.36
CA SER A 285 -5.08 -12.04 9.66
C SER A 285 -5.26 -12.51 8.21
N PRO A 286 -5.82 -13.71 7.99
CA PRO A 286 -6.05 -14.21 6.64
C PRO A 286 -6.87 -13.25 5.78
N PHE A 287 -6.54 -13.13 4.52
CA PHE A 287 -7.16 -12.22 3.54
C PHE A 287 -7.06 -10.73 3.90
N TYR A 288 -5.97 -10.36 4.58
CA TYR A 288 -5.66 -8.96 4.86
C TYR A 288 -4.80 -8.32 3.77
N VAL A 289 -3.79 -9.05 3.26
CA VAL A 289 -2.71 -8.45 2.45
C VAL A 289 -3.17 -7.86 1.11
N TYR A 290 -4.25 -8.34 0.51
CA TYR A 290 -4.78 -7.78 -0.73
C TYR A 290 -5.23 -6.33 -0.58
N GLN A 291 -5.62 -5.92 0.63
CA GLN A 291 -6.11 -4.58 0.93
C GLN A 291 -5.03 -3.51 0.75
N TYR A 292 -3.78 -3.83 1.01
CA TYR A 292 -2.66 -2.93 0.68
C TYR A 292 -2.64 -2.60 -0.81
N ALA A 293 -2.78 -3.61 -1.66
CA ALA A 293 -2.74 -3.42 -3.10
C ALA A 293 -3.98 -2.71 -3.65
N THR A 294 -5.18 -2.98 -3.11
CA THR A 294 -6.41 -2.27 -3.51
C THR A 294 -6.38 -0.80 -3.09
N CYS A 295 -5.90 -0.49 -1.89
CA CYS A 295 -5.69 0.88 -1.44
C CYS A 295 -4.67 1.60 -2.33
N PHE A 296 -3.54 0.95 -2.63
CA PHE A 296 -2.51 1.53 -3.48
C PHE A 296 -3.03 1.83 -4.89
N ALA A 297 -3.77 0.91 -5.49
CA ALA A 297 -4.38 1.12 -6.81
C ALA A 297 -5.43 2.25 -6.78
N SER A 298 -6.24 2.31 -5.73
CA SER A 298 -7.23 3.37 -5.53
C SER A 298 -6.56 4.74 -5.41
N SER A 299 -5.54 4.85 -4.56
CA SER A 299 -4.75 6.06 -4.37
C SER A 299 -4.07 6.51 -5.67
N ALA A 300 -3.47 5.58 -6.42
CA ALA A 300 -2.82 5.88 -7.70
C ALA A 300 -3.80 6.48 -8.72
N LEU A 301 -4.99 5.89 -8.87
CA LEU A 301 -6.01 6.40 -9.78
C LEU A 301 -6.57 7.76 -9.33
N LEU A 302 -6.85 7.92 -8.04
CA LEU A 302 -7.31 9.19 -7.47
C LEU A 302 -6.26 10.29 -7.68
N TYR A 303 -4.99 9.98 -7.48
CA TYR A 303 -3.89 10.91 -7.72
C TYR A 303 -3.81 11.36 -9.18
N GLU A 304 -3.86 10.42 -10.12
CA GLU A 304 -3.84 10.74 -11.55
C GLU A 304 -5.03 11.66 -11.93
N ASN A 305 -6.20 11.41 -11.38
CA ASN A 305 -7.39 12.20 -11.70
C ASN A 305 -7.40 13.58 -11.01
N ALA A 306 -7.02 13.65 -9.74
CA ALA A 306 -7.14 14.86 -8.93
C ALA A 306 -5.93 15.81 -9.06
N ILE A 307 -4.75 15.29 -9.42
CA ILE A 307 -3.50 16.07 -9.47
C ILE A 307 -2.95 16.21 -10.88
N LYS A 308 -2.90 15.09 -11.65
CA LYS A 308 -2.29 15.08 -13.01
C LYS A 308 -3.31 15.27 -14.13
N GLY A 309 -4.60 15.25 -13.83
CA GLY A 309 -5.67 15.43 -14.82
C GLY A 309 -5.48 16.71 -15.66
N LYS A 310 -5.63 16.61 -16.98
CA LYS A 310 -5.41 17.73 -17.91
C LYS A 310 -6.56 18.74 -17.96
N ASP A 311 -7.76 18.32 -17.57
CA ASP A 311 -8.98 19.12 -17.54
C ASP A 311 -9.17 19.66 -16.13
N ASP A 312 -9.08 20.97 -15.97
CA ASP A 312 -9.13 21.62 -14.65
C ASP A 312 -10.44 21.36 -13.91
N SER A 313 -11.58 21.39 -14.62
CA SER A 313 -12.89 21.13 -14.01
C SER A 313 -13.02 19.69 -13.50
N LYS A 314 -12.51 18.72 -14.27
CA LYS A 314 -12.49 17.31 -13.84
C LYS A 314 -11.53 17.08 -12.69
N ARG A 315 -10.39 17.78 -12.69
CA ARG A 315 -9.42 17.70 -11.60
C ARG A 315 -10.02 18.24 -10.30
N GLU A 316 -10.68 19.41 -10.34
CA GLU A 316 -11.36 19.98 -9.17
C GLU A 316 -12.48 19.06 -8.65
N ASP A 317 -13.31 18.46 -9.53
CA ASP A 317 -14.31 17.49 -9.13
C ASP A 317 -13.69 16.23 -8.48
N SER A 318 -12.60 15.72 -9.05
CA SER A 318 -11.89 14.57 -8.51
C SER A 318 -11.27 14.88 -7.13
N LEU A 319 -10.72 16.08 -6.95
CA LEU A 319 -10.20 16.53 -5.67
C LEU A 319 -11.31 16.66 -4.63
N ARG A 320 -12.45 17.24 -4.98
CA ARG A 320 -13.63 17.31 -4.11
C ARG A 320 -14.08 15.92 -3.68
N LYS A 321 -14.18 14.98 -4.62
CA LYS A 321 -14.54 13.57 -4.34
C LYS A 321 -13.52 12.87 -3.45
N TYR A 322 -12.23 13.16 -3.61
CA TYR A 322 -11.19 12.65 -2.71
C TYR A 322 -11.41 13.14 -1.27
N ILE A 323 -11.68 14.44 -1.06
CA ILE A 323 -11.96 14.98 0.28
C ILE A 323 -13.27 14.42 0.86
N GLU A 324 -14.28 14.19 0.02
CA GLU A 324 -15.53 13.53 0.43
C GLU A 324 -15.27 12.07 0.87
N LEU A 325 -14.39 11.33 0.19
CA LEU A 325 -13.97 10.00 0.62
C LEU A 325 -13.34 10.03 2.02
N LEU A 326 -12.40 10.95 2.27
CA LEU A 326 -11.77 11.09 3.60
C LEU A 326 -12.80 11.47 4.68
N SER A 327 -13.85 12.17 4.30
CA SER A 327 -14.93 12.63 5.21
C SER A 327 -15.99 11.56 5.48
N SER A 328 -15.94 10.43 4.77
CA SER A 328 -17.02 9.44 4.78
C SER A 328 -17.00 8.52 6.01
N GLY A 329 -15.85 8.33 6.65
CA GLY A 329 -15.72 7.37 7.77
C GLY A 329 -16.29 5.99 7.40
N GLY A 330 -17.14 5.45 8.25
CA GLY A 330 -17.84 4.18 8.04
C GLY A 330 -19.33 4.35 7.68
N ASN A 331 -19.70 5.44 7.02
CA ASN A 331 -21.10 5.73 6.69
C ASN A 331 -21.67 4.88 5.54
N ASP A 332 -20.82 4.17 4.82
CA ASP A 332 -21.17 3.25 3.73
C ASP A 332 -20.12 2.15 3.61
N PHE A 333 -20.39 1.11 2.84
CA PHE A 333 -19.41 0.10 2.50
C PHE A 333 -18.25 0.69 1.67
N PRO A 334 -17.00 0.24 1.89
CA PRO A 334 -15.83 0.86 1.28
C PRO A 334 -15.84 0.83 -0.25
N MET A 335 -16.41 -0.20 -0.88
CA MET A 335 -16.57 -0.24 -2.33
C MET A 335 -17.46 0.89 -2.85
N ASN A 336 -18.58 1.17 -2.17
CA ASN A 336 -19.48 2.26 -2.55
C ASN A 336 -18.81 3.64 -2.37
N GLN A 337 -18.01 3.79 -1.32
CA GLN A 337 -17.24 5.01 -1.06
C GLN A 337 -16.21 5.25 -2.16
N LEU A 338 -15.46 4.22 -2.57
CA LEU A 338 -14.50 4.29 -3.67
C LEU A 338 -15.17 4.56 -5.02
N GLU A 339 -16.30 3.91 -5.33
CA GLU A 339 -17.06 4.16 -6.56
C GLU A 339 -17.57 5.62 -6.63
N LYS A 340 -18.04 6.20 -5.52
CA LYS A 340 -18.41 7.64 -5.43
C LYS A 340 -17.19 8.54 -5.66
N ALA A 341 -16.01 8.13 -5.20
CA ALA A 341 -14.76 8.83 -5.45
C ALA A 341 -14.23 8.67 -6.89
N GLY A 342 -14.85 7.82 -7.70
CA GLY A 342 -14.46 7.56 -9.09
C GLY A 342 -13.49 6.39 -9.27
N VAL A 343 -13.41 5.49 -8.30
CA VAL A 343 -12.56 4.29 -8.34
C VAL A 343 -13.43 3.04 -8.45
N ASP A 344 -13.28 2.31 -9.54
CA ASP A 344 -13.90 0.99 -9.74
C ASP A 344 -12.82 -0.11 -9.70
N LEU A 345 -12.72 -0.83 -8.58
CA LEU A 345 -11.77 -1.94 -8.40
C LEU A 345 -12.17 -3.22 -9.15
N LYS A 346 -13.38 -3.29 -9.71
CA LYS A 346 -13.78 -4.37 -10.63
C LYS A 346 -13.19 -4.15 -12.03
N SER A 347 -12.78 -2.92 -12.34
CA SER A 347 -12.15 -2.56 -13.62
C SER A 347 -10.66 -2.97 -13.62
N LYS A 348 -10.22 -3.62 -14.69
CA LYS A 348 -8.79 -3.89 -14.91
C LYS A 348 -7.97 -2.59 -15.04
N GLU A 349 -8.57 -1.53 -15.55
CA GLU A 349 -7.88 -0.25 -15.78
C GLU A 349 -7.42 0.39 -14.47
N THR A 350 -8.20 0.27 -13.39
CA THR A 350 -7.80 0.74 -12.06
C THR A 350 -6.52 0.03 -11.58
N ILE A 351 -6.44 -1.28 -11.79
CA ILE A 351 -5.28 -2.08 -11.39
C ILE A 351 -4.07 -1.79 -12.29
N LYS A 352 -4.28 -1.66 -13.60
CA LYS A 352 -3.24 -1.33 -14.59
C LYS A 352 -2.63 0.07 -14.39
N ALA A 353 -3.35 0.99 -13.75
CA ALA A 353 -2.82 2.32 -13.45
C ALA A 353 -1.48 2.24 -12.66
N VAL A 354 -1.36 1.28 -11.73
CA VAL A 354 -0.12 1.08 -10.96
C VAL A 354 1.02 0.57 -11.84
N SER A 355 0.75 -0.37 -12.74
CA SER A 355 1.76 -0.88 -13.68
C SER A 355 2.25 0.22 -14.64
N SER A 356 1.34 1.08 -15.10
CA SER A 356 1.66 2.25 -15.93
C SER A 356 2.50 3.26 -15.15
N GLN A 357 2.16 3.49 -13.88
CA GLN A 357 2.93 4.35 -12.98
C GLN A 357 4.34 3.83 -12.77
N LEU A 358 4.51 2.52 -12.53
CA LEU A 358 5.83 1.91 -12.39
C LEU A 358 6.67 2.10 -13.67
N ASN A 359 6.09 1.88 -14.84
CA ASN A 359 6.78 2.14 -16.10
C ASN A 359 7.24 3.60 -16.23
N SER A 360 6.37 4.56 -15.90
CA SER A 360 6.72 5.98 -15.91
C SER A 360 7.87 6.33 -14.96
N LEU A 361 7.94 5.69 -13.81
CA LEU A 361 9.05 5.86 -12.86
C LEU A 361 10.35 5.28 -13.40
N LEU A 362 10.29 4.13 -14.06
CA LEU A 362 11.45 3.48 -14.68
C LEU A 362 11.99 4.22 -15.93
N ASP A 363 11.20 5.12 -16.52
CA ASP A 363 11.59 5.95 -17.66
C ASP A 363 12.28 7.26 -17.25
N LYS A 364 12.14 7.70 -15.99
CA LYS A 364 12.78 8.89 -15.40
C LYS A 364 14.23 8.64 -14.99
#